data_a62667c005b3444a39fea499ce6c0e59
#
_entry.id   a62667c005b3444a39fea499ce6c0e59
#
_cell.length_a   1.000
_cell.length_b   1.000
_cell.length_c   1.000
_cell.angle_alpha   90.00
_cell.angle_beta   90.00
_cell.angle_gamma   90.00
#
_symmetry.space_group_name_H-M   'P 1'
#
loop_
_entity.id
_entity.type
_entity.pdbx_description
1 polymer ?
#
loop_
_entity_poly.entity_id
_entity_poly.type
_entity_poly.pdbx_seq_one_letter_code
_entity_poly.pdbx_strand_id
1 'polypeptide(L)'
;MKKRDLMVLAKRLSTVELFSLDIETTGLDRYRDKIVSVQISYDFNGKEYDHFIWWEQYTKEEWKAFLKAVANLNMVTHNGKFDILFLYVHTGVFMELYMDTQVLAHVSGEVELGLKPLVVKYFGDDYDVSKEIKVSGKRDSLTTLKGFITKYFTGVELVMEQTTKENAEAFLSGLKTKAQKNACDLIDNGDGTFDVTRKWVHKDRTAMNKLAQQVYDELEGDILITGMSVEATDRLCKAFESLDSVIVLETLKDVTQELIEANNKKLVVYGKKDTRYTLKLVPIFKKIITKYKMIKVYKHEMRAYKAYSIIEKQGIYLDPERYKVSEKLRAEYTELLEELNEVAEINWNSTQQVAKVLFGKKGAPVIVDGEEVGKSLGLKPVKKSGSGNPSTDDETLVKLSAVSEVAKNLREYKRLTKLDTFIKSWDEIAVDGQIHPSFNITARTGRTTCSNPNLEYAEGS
;
A
#
# COMPACT_ATOMS: atom_id res chain seq x y z
N MET A 1 1.95 -29.54 4.23
CA MET A 1 2.74 -29.62 5.49
C MET A 1 1.81 -29.95 6.64
N LYS A 2 2.21 -30.84 7.60
CA LYS A 2 1.37 -31.09 8.79
C LYS A 2 1.18 -29.79 9.59
N LYS A 3 -0.06 -29.47 9.97
CA LYS A 3 -0.42 -28.38 10.87
C LYS A 3 0.39 -28.51 12.17
N ARG A 4 1.12 -27.50 12.56
CA ARG A 4 1.91 -27.50 13.81
C ARG A 4 0.98 -27.16 14.97
N ASP A 5 1.22 -27.71 16.14
CA ASP A 5 0.50 -27.28 17.33
C ASP A 5 1.10 -25.95 17.83
N LEU A 6 0.33 -24.86 17.71
CA LEU A 6 0.73 -23.53 18.17
C LEU A 6 1.00 -23.50 19.68
N MET A 7 0.29 -24.30 20.47
CA MET A 7 0.50 -24.33 21.92
C MET A 7 1.81 -25.04 22.30
N VAL A 8 2.25 -26.03 21.51
CA VAL A 8 3.59 -26.63 21.67
C VAL A 8 4.67 -25.59 21.36
N LEU A 9 4.47 -24.75 20.33
CA LEU A 9 5.37 -23.63 20.03
C LEU A 9 5.37 -22.62 21.18
N ALA A 10 4.20 -22.19 21.68
CA ALA A 10 4.10 -21.27 22.81
C ALA A 10 4.84 -21.79 24.06
N LYS A 11 4.67 -23.08 24.38
CA LYS A 11 5.41 -23.73 25.47
C LYS A 11 6.92 -23.71 25.23
N ARG A 12 7.38 -23.86 23.98
CA ARG A 12 8.79 -23.73 23.64
C ARG A 12 9.28 -22.30 23.85
N LEU A 13 8.54 -21.31 23.36
CA LEU A 13 8.89 -19.89 23.49
C LEU A 13 8.98 -19.45 24.95
N SER A 14 8.21 -20.04 25.87
CA SER A 14 8.32 -19.72 27.30
C SER A 14 9.61 -20.24 27.96
N THR A 15 10.39 -21.07 27.27
CA THR A 15 11.65 -21.64 27.78
C THR A 15 12.90 -21.00 27.16
N VAL A 16 12.76 -20.06 26.23
CA VAL A 16 13.89 -19.34 25.62
C VAL A 16 14.04 -17.94 26.21
N GLU A 17 15.25 -17.39 26.16
CA GLU A 17 15.53 -16.06 26.66
C GLU A 17 14.82 -14.98 25.84
N LEU A 18 14.93 -15.09 24.51
CA LEU A 18 14.36 -14.16 23.54
C LEU A 18 13.80 -14.92 22.36
N PHE A 19 12.74 -14.40 21.77
CA PHE A 19 12.28 -14.78 20.45
C PHE A 19 11.91 -13.54 19.65
N SER A 20 12.04 -13.59 18.33
CA SER A 20 11.53 -12.54 17.46
C SER A 20 10.23 -12.93 16.81
N LEU A 21 9.39 -11.94 16.56
CA LEU A 21 8.13 -12.06 15.84
C LEU A 21 8.03 -10.95 14.81
N ASP A 22 7.47 -11.28 13.65
CA ASP A 22 7.17 -10.40 12.54
C ASP A 22 5.94 -10.93 11.81
N ILE A 23 5.23 -10.09 11.07
CA ILE A 23 4.07 -10.49 10.25
C ILE A 23 4.20 -9.98 8.82
N GLU A 24 3.62 -10.73 7.89
CA GLU A 24 3.36 -10.24 6.55
C GLU A 24 1.86 -9.99 6.37
N THR A 25 1.52 -8.90 5.69
CA THR A 25 0.15 -8.44 5.51
C THR A 25 -0.14 -8.12 4.05
N THR A 26 -1.42 -8.05 3.68
CA THR A 26 -1.83 -7.66 2.32
C THR A 26 -1.67 -6.15 2.08
N GLY A 27 -1.47 -5.35 3.12
CA GLY A 27 -1.26 -3.91 3.05
C GLY A 27 -0.97 -3.30 4.41
N LEU A 28 -1.07 -1.99 4.51
CA LEU A 28 -0.66 -1.24 5.70
C LEU A 28 -1.84 -0.85 6.62
N ASP A 29 -3.07 -1.02 6.16
CA ASP A 29 -4.26 -0.68 6.94
C ASP A 29 -4.74 -1.88 7.76
N ARG A 30 -4.44 -1.88 9.04
CA ARG A 30 -4.76 -2.98 9.96
C ARG A 30 -6.25 -3.29 10.11
N TYR A 31 -7.15 -2.40 9.69
CA TYR A 31 -8.59 -2.59 9.75
C TYR A 31 -9.19 -3.13 8.45
N ARG A 32 -8.52 -2.89 7.32
CA ARG A 32 -8.98 -3.28 5.99
C ARG A 32 -8.14 -4.41 5.38
N ASP A 33 -6.88 -4.50 5.77
CA ASP A 33 -5.94 -5.49 5.26
C ASP A 33 -5.90 -6.74 6.13
N LYS A 34 -5.43 -7.85 5.54
CA LYS A 34 -5.37 -9.17 6.20
C LYS A 34 -3.93 -9.51 6.58
N ILE A 35 -3.78 -10.29 7.66
CA ILE A 35 -2.51 -10.94 7.97
C ILE A 35 -2.35 -12.14 7.04
N VAL A 36 -1.19 -12.27 6.42
CA VAL A 36 -0.83 -13.36 5.52
C VAL A 36 -0.10 -14.47 6.26
N SER A 37 0.87 -14.08 7.08
CA SER A 37 1.71 -15.04 7.82
C SER A 37 2.31 -14.41 9.07
N VAL A 38 2.75 -15.26 9.97
CA VAL A 38 3.51 -14.91 11.18
C VAL A 38 4.84 -15.63 11.13
N GLN A 39 5.92 -14.91 11.33
CA GLN A 39 7.27 -15.44 11.39
C GLN A 39 7.78 -15.39 12.83
N ILE A 40 8.47 -16.46 13.25
CA ILE A 40 9.01 -16.55 14.59
C ILE A 40 10.39 -17.20 14.54
N SER A 41 11.40 -16.53 15.10
CA SER A 41 12.73 -17.08 15.27
C SER A 41 13.15 -17.09 16.74
N TYR A 42 13.87 -18.13 17.15
CA TYR A 42 14.45 -18.26 18.48
C TYR A 42 15.65 -19.20 18.45
N ASP A 43 16.48 -19.13 19.49
CA ASP A 43 17.58 -20.05 19.70
C ASP A 43 17.29 -20.96 20.89
N PHE A 44 17.54 -22.25 20.72
CA PHE A 44 17.34 -23.24 21.77
C PHE A 44 18.40 -24.33 21.71
N ASN A 45 19.10 -24.56 22.83
CA ASN A 45 20.20 -25.54 22.95
C ASN A 45 21.27 -25.39 21.86
N GLY A 46 21.65 -24.15 21.54
CA GLY A 46 22.68 -23.83 20.54
C GLY A 46 22.25 -24.03 19.09
N LYS A 47 20.95 -24.22 18.84
CA LYS A 47 20.38 -24.35 17.49
C LYS A 47 19.43 -23.20 17.19
N GLU A 48 19.49 -22.71 15.96
CA GLU A 48 18.57 -21.71 15.39
C GLU A 48 17.27 -22.40 14.91
N TYR A 49 16.13 -21.80 15.23
CA TYR A 49 14.81 -22.24 14.79
C TYR A 49 14.07 -21.07 14.17
N ASP A 50 13.65 -21.24 12.91
CA ASP A 50 12.94 -20.22 12.13
C ASP A 50 11.62 -20.81 11.62
N HIS A 51 10.51 -20.25 12.08
CA HIS A 51 9.17 -20.65 11.69
C HIS A 51 8.58 -19.60 10.75
N PHE A 52 7.91 -20.09 9.71
CA PHE A 52 7.00 -19.33 8.88
C PHE A 52 5.65 -20.02 8.94
N ILE A 53 4.61 -19.31 9.36
CA ILE A 53 3.31 -19.88 9.67
C ILE A 53 2.27 -19.08 8.90
N TRP A 54 1.61 -19.73 7.94
CA TRP A 54 0.51 -19.10 7.21
C TRP A 54 -0.65 -18.83 8.15
N TRP A 55 -1.20 -17.61 8.09
CA TRP A 55 -2.30 -17.17 8.96
C TRP A 55 -3.54 -18.06 8.80
N GLU A 56 -3.90 -18.37 7.57
CA GLU A 56 -5.07 -19.16 7.20
C GLU A 56 -5.05 -20.64 7.68
N GLN A 57 -3.91 -21.14 8.12
CA GLN A 57 -3.79 -22.51 8.63
C GLN A 57 -4.47 -22.72 9.98
N TYR A 58 -4.83 -21.64 10.66
CA TYR A 58 -5.38 -21.68 12.01
C TYR A 58 -6.58 -20.75 12.14
N THR A 59 -7.52 -21.12 13.02
CA THR A 59 -8.67 -20.29 13.33
C THR A 59 -8.27 -19.07 14.17
N LYS A 60 -9.15 -18.06 14.21
CA LYS A 60 -8.96 -16.88 15.07
C LYS A 60 -8.78 -17.28 16.54
N GLU A 61 -9.48 -18.28 17.01
CA GLU A 61 -9.43 -18.80 18.39
C GLU A 61 -8.08 -19.46 18.69
N GLU A 62 -7.53 -20.25 17.75
CA GLU A 62 -6.21 -20.85 17.89
C GLU A 62 -5.12 -19.78 17.95
N TRP A 63 -5.18 -18.76 17.07
CA TRP A 63 -4.27 -17.61 17.12
C TRP A 63 -4.41 -16.84 18.42
N LYS A 64 -5.65 -16.57 18.86
CA LYS A 64 -5.92 -15.88 20.11
C LYS A 64 -5.36 -16.62 21.32
N ALA A 65 -5.49 -17.96 21.38
CA ALA A 65 -4.92 -18.77 22.43
C ALA A 65 -3.38 -18.72 22.43
N PHE A 66 -2.76 -18.86 21.25
CA PHE A 66 -1.32 -18.76 21.07
C PHE A 66 -0.78 -17.39 21.52
N LEU A 67 -1.36 -16.31 20.98
CA LEU A 67 -0.90 -14.94 21.27
C LEU A 67 -1.06 -14.61 22.77
N LYS A 68 -2.15 -15.05 23.43
CA LYS A 68 -2.30 -14.90 24.88
C LYS A 68 -1.21 -15.62 25.66
N ALA A 69 -0.80 -16.82 25.21
CA ALA A 69 0.24 -17.59 25.88
C ALA A 69 1.64 -16.95 25.74
N VAL A 70 1.89 -16.17 24.70
CA VAL A 70 3.19 -15.53 24.46
C VAL A 70 3.20 -14.02 24.70
N ALA A 71 2.06 -13.42 25.02
CA ALA A 71 1.86 -11.95 25.08
C ALA A 71 2.83 -11.21 26.01
N ASN A 72 3.27 -11.83 27.09
CA ASN A 72 4.13 -11.25 28.11
C ASN A 72 5.55 -11.86 28.11
N LEU A 73 5.89 -12.62 27.07
CA LEU A 73 7.25 -13.16 26.94
C LEU A 73 8.20 -12.13 26.32
N ASN A 74 9.49 -12.42 26.40
CA ASN A 74 10.54 -11.53 25.92
C ASN A 74 10.62 -11.49 24.38
N MET A 75 9.64 -10.86 23.77
CA MET A 75 9.53 -10.70 22.33
C MET A 75 10.40 -9.56 21.81
N VAL A 76 11.17 -9.84 20.78
CA VAL A 76 11.97 -8.87 20.03
C VAL A 76 11.32 -8.61 18.67
N THR A 77 11.20 -7.36 18.30
CA THR A 77 10.63 -6.93 17.02
C THR A 77 11.55 -5.94 16.31
N HIS A 78 11.21 -5.63 15.06
CA HIS A 78 11.78 -4.50 14.33
C HIS A 78 10.64 -3.64 13.77
N ASN A 79 10.38 -2.48 14.37
CA ASN A 79 9.19 -1.67 14.15
C ASN A 79 7.89 -2.39 14.57
N GLY A 80 7.96 -3.16 15.66
CA GLY A 80 6.93 -4.12 16.06
C GLY A 80 5.61 -3.50 16.55
N LYS A 81 5.51 -2.19 16.63
CA LYS A 81 4.24 -1.51 16.87
C LYS A 81 3.23 -1.83 15.76
N PHE A 82 3.69 -1.91 14.50
CA PHE A 82 2.89 -2.36 13.38
C PHE A 82 2.31 -3.77 13.62
N ASP A 83 3.19 -4.72 13.95
CA ASP A 83 2.82 -6.13 14.12
C ASP A 83 1.80 -6.34 15.24
N ILE A 84 2.07 -5.78 16.43
CA ILE A 84 1.19 -5.98 17.58
C ILE A 84 -0.18 -5.34 17.41
N LEU A 85 -0.27 -4.24 16.66
CA LEU A 85 -1.54 -3.57 16.37
C LEU A 85 -2.38 -4.34 15.34
N PHE A 86 -1.75 -4.89 14.30
CA PHE A 86 -2.42 -5.81 13.38
C PHE A 86 -2.94 -7.05 14.10
N LEU A 87 -2.09 -7.71 14.90
CA LEU A 87 -2.47 -8.87 15.68
C LEU A 87 -3.62 -8.56 16.65
N TYR A 88 -3.60 -7.37 17.27
CA TYR A 88 -4.67 -6.92 18.15
C TYR A 88 -6.00 -6.77 17.42
N VAL A 89 -6.03 -6.10 16.28
CA VAL A 89 -7.27 -5.89 15.51
C VAL A 89 -7.86 -7.24 15.08
N HIS A 90 -7.04 -8.19 14.65
CA HIS A 90 -7.52 -9.48 14.15
C HIS A 90 -7.91 -10.47 15.25
N THR A 91 -7.32 -10.37 16.47
CA THR A 91 -7.53 -11.37 17.53
C THR A 91 -8.06 -10.81 18.85
N GLY A 92 -7.98 -9.51 19.06
CA GLY A 92 -8.26 -8.85 20.34
C GLY A 92 -7.16 -9.03 21.39
N VAL A 93 -6.01 -9.63 21.03
CA VAL A 93 -4.88 -9.82 21.96
C VAL A 93 -3.83 -8.75 21.75
N PHE A 94 -3.63 -7.89 22.73
CA PHE A 94 -2.57 -6.89 22.71
C PHE A 94 -1.31 -7.43 23.38
N MET A 95 -0.21 -7.51 22.62
CA MET A 95 1.06 -8.06 23.06
C MET A 95 1.96 -6.98 23.64
N GLU A 96 2.76 -7.33 24.63
CA GLU A 96 3.75 -6.42 25.18
C GLU A 96 5.02 -6.38 24.31
N LEU A 97 5.45 -5.18 23.91
CA LEU A 97 6.73 -4.95 23.24
C LEU A 97 7.86 -5.01 24.27
N TYR A 98 8.58 -6.13 24.33
CA TYR A 98 9.72 -6.26 25.23
C TYR A 98 10.93 -5.46 24.73
N MET A 99 11.29 -5.64 23.47
CA MET A 99 12.43 -5.01 22.82
C MET A 99 12.16 -4.75 21.34
N ASP A 100 12.64 -3.60 20.84
CA ASP A 100 12.55 -3.26 19.43
C ASP A 100 13.92 -2.86 18.88
N THR A 101 14.36 -3.51 17.80
CA THR A 101 15.69 -3.30 17.21
C THR A 101 15.76 -2.03 16.38
N GLN A 102 14.65 -1.48 15.89
CA GLN A 102 14.65 -0.17 15.23
C GLN A 102 14.90 0.93 16.27
N VAL A 103 14.27 0.83 17.44
CA VAL A 103 14.52 1.76 18.56
C VAL A 103 15.96 1.60 19.08
N LEU A 104 16.48 0.36 19.16
CA LEU A 104 17.88 0.12 19.51
C LEU A 104 18.85 0.76 18.51
N ALA A 105 18.57 0.62 17.21
CA ALA A 105 19.38 1.21 16.14
C ALA A 105 19.36 2.74 16.23
N HIS A 106 18.18 3.34 16.42
CA HIS A 106 18.01 4.78 16.58
C HIS A 106 18.87 5.32 17.74
N VAL A 107 18.75 4.72 18.93
CA VAL A 107 19.52 5.11 20.11
C VAL A 107 21.02 4.84 19.92
N SER A 108 21.38 3.87 19.10
CA SER A 108 22.78 3.59 18.72
C SER A 108 23.38 4.62 17.76
N GLY A 109 22.57 5.56 17.24
CA GLY A 109 23.01 6.61 16.32
C GLY A 109 22.98 6.18 14.84
N GLU A 110 22.26 5.12 14.51
CA GLU A 110 22.07 4.71 13.11
C GLU A 110 21.24 5.74 12.36
N VAL A 111 21.61 5.94 11.09
CA VAL A 111 20.92 6.86 10.17
C VAL A 111 19.82 6.13 9.40
N GLU A 112 20.15 4.96 8.89
CA GLU A 112 19.23 4.07 8.22
C GLU A 112 18.69 3.07 9.24
N LEU A 113 17.38 3.16 9.52
CA LEU A 113 16.75 2.38 10.59
C LEU A 113 16.00 1.16 10.08
N GLY A 114 15.86 1.00 8.76
CA GLY A 114 15.23 -0.17 8.15
C GLY A 114 16.03 -1.44 8.40
N LEU A 115 15.34 -2.57 8.55
CA LEU A 115 16.00 -3.86 8.83
C LEU A 115 17.00 -4.23 7.73
N LYS A 116 16.63 -4.12 6.46
CA LYS A 116 17.47 -4.50 5.31
C LYS A 116 18.79 -3.70 5.24
N PRO A 117 18.78 -2.37 5.28
CA PRO A 117 20.02 -1.58 5.36
C PRO A 117 20.91 -1.95 6.54
N LEU A 118 20.31 -2.22 7.70
CA LEU A 118 21.07 -2.65 8.89
C LEU A 118 21.70 -4.04 8.68
N VAL A 119 20.99 -4.97 8.05
CA VAL A 119 21.53 -6.31 7.76
C VAL A 119 22.67 -6.23 6.76
N VAL A 120 22.53 -5.46 5.70
CA VAL A 120 23.64 -5.22 4.75
C VAL A 120 24.86 -4.63 5.49
N LYS A 121 24.64 -3.64 6.34
CA LYS A 121 25.72 -2.97 7.10
C LYS A 121 26.45 -3.91 8.04
N TYR A 122 25.75 -4.74 8.79
CA TYR A 122 26.33 -5.52 9.89
C TYR A 122 26.68 -6.97 9.51
N PHE A 123 26.04 -7.51 8.48
CA PHE A 123 26.21 -8.91 8.07
C PHE A 123 26.61 -9.09 6.60
N GLY A 124 26.53 -8.04 5.78
CA GLY A 124 26.85 -8.11 4.34
C GLY A 124 25.84 -8.93 3.52
N ASP A 125 24.68 -9.27 4.08
CA ASP A 125 23.64 -10.05 3.38
C ASP A 125 22.58 -9.10 2.80
N ASP A 126 22.62 -8.90 1.48
CA ASP A 126 21.55 -8.20 0.75
C ASP A 126 20.51 -9.22 0.31
N TYR A 127 19.54 -9.45 1.20
CA TYR A 127 18.43 -10.38 0.95
C TYR A 127 17.12 -9.66 0.59
N ASP A 128 17.16 -8.35 0.34
CA ASP A 128 15.97 -7.57 0.03
C ASP A 128 15.38 -7.96 -1.32
N VAL A 129 14.51 -8.94 -1.29
CA VAL A 129 13.68 -9.35 -2.43
C VAL A 129 12.26 -8.75 -2.37
N SER A 130 12.03 -7.77 -1.50
CA SER A 130 10.70 -7.13 -1.31
C SER A 130 10.14 -6.54 -2.60
N LYS A 131 11.01 -6.06 -3.50
CA LYS A 131 10.61 -5.59 -4.83
C LYS A 131 10.21 -6.73 -5.78
N GLU A 132 10.67 -7.94 -5.53
CA GLU A 132 10.36 -9.14 -6.30
C GLU A 132 9.18 -9.91 -5.71
N ILE A 133 8.99 -9.82 -4.39
CA ILE A 133 7.84 -10.37 -3.68
C ILE A 133 6.74 -9.32 -3.75
N LYS A 134 5.74 -9.56 -4.55
CA LYS A 134 4.58 -8.70 -4.59
C LYS A 134 3.60 -9.06 -3.47
N VAL A 135 4.00 -8.82 -2.23
CA VAL A 135 3.08 -8.70 -1.10
C VAL A 135 2.52 -7.28 -1.16
N SER A 136 1.76 -6.96 -2.19
CA SER A 136 1.14 -5.65 -2.23
C SER A 136 -0.30 -5.78 -1.79
N GLY A 137 -0.61 -5.27 -0.63
CA GLY A 137 -1.97 -5.05 -0.17
C GLY A 137 -2.71 -3.94 -0.92
N LYS A 138 -2.12 -3.43 -1.97
CA LYS A 138 -2.85 -2.63 -2.94
C LYS A 138 -3.56 -3.60 -3.86
N ARG A 139 -4.89 -3.54 -3.86
CA ARG A 139 -5.71 -4.09 -4.92
C ARG A 139 -5.02 -3.80 -6.23
N ASP A 140 -4.77 -4.84 -7.01
CA ASP A 140 -4.09 -4.66 -8.27
C ASP A 140 -4.94 -3.76 -9.17
N SER A 141 -4.32 -2.75 -9.75
CA SER A 141 -5.02 -1.87 -10.66
C SER A 141 -5.37 -2.62 -11.95
N LEU A 142 -6.39 -2.13 -12.66
CA LEU A 142 -6.70 -2.61 -14.01
C LEU A 142 -5.46 -2.62 -14.91
N THR A 143 -4.54 -1.68 -14.74
CA THR A 143 -3.27 -1.62 -15.48
C THR A 143 -2.36 -2.80 -15.14
N THR A 144 -2.32 -3.22 -13.86
CA THR A 144 -1.55 -4.39 -13.42
C THR A 144 -2.16 -5.66 -14.01
N LEU A 145 -3.49 -5.80 -13.97
CA LEU A 145 -4.19 -6.94 -14.59
C LEU A 145 -3.93 -7.01 -16.11
N LYS A 146 -4.02 -5.88 -16.82
CA LYS A 146 -3.67 -5.81 -18.25
C LYS A 146 -2.24 -6.26 -18.53
N GLY A 147 -1.29 -5.82 -17.70
CA GLY A 147 0.11 -6.24 -17.80
C GLY A 147 0.30 -7.73 -17.55
N PHE A 148 -0.39 -8.29 -16.56
CA PHE A 148 -0.37 -9.72 -16.24
C PHE A 148 -0.93 -10.54 -17.41
N ILE A 149 -2.15 -10.23 -17.89
CA ILE A 149 -2.78 -10.91 -19.01
C ILE A 149 -1.86 -10.86 -20.25
N THR A 150 -1.30 -9.69 -20.56
CA THR A 150 -0.38 -9.53 -21.70
C THR A 150 0.88 -10.37 -21.59
N LYS A 151 1.41 -10.55 -20.39
CA LYS A 151 2.67 -11.27 -20.17
C LYS A 151 2.50 -12.78 -20.13
N TYR A 152 1.45 -13.25 -19.49
CA TYR A 152 1.29 -14.66 -19.13
C TYR A 152 0.15 -15.35 -19.89
N PHE A 153 -0.70 -14.60 -20.57
CA PHE A 153 -1.85 -15.12 -21.25
C PHE A 153 -1.53 -15.42 -22.71
N THR A 154 -1.35 -16.68 -23.04
CA THR A 154 -1.38 -17.18 -24.41
C THR A 154 -2.71 -17.91 -24.58
N GLY A 155 -3.77 -17.17 -24.92
CA GLY A 155 -5.05 -17.79 -25.24
C GLY A 155 -4.99 -18.53 -26.57
N VAL A 156 -5.78 -19.58 -26.70
CA VAL A 156 -6.05 -20.25 -27.95
C VAL A 156 -7.51 -20.00 -28.28
N GLU A 157 -7.78 -19.29 -29.35
CA GLU A 157 -9.13 -19.05 -29.87
C GLU A 157 -9.52 -20.17 -30.83
N LEU A 158 -10.68 -20.77 -30.66
CA LEU A 158 -11.25 -21.69 -31.63
C LEU A 158 -11.81 -20.84 -32.76
N VAL A 159 -11.18 -20.91 -33.93
CA VAL A 159 -11.55 -20.11 -35.11
C VAL A 159 -12.53 -20.87 -36.00
N MET A 160 -12.38 -22.17 -36.08
CA MET A 160 -13.30 -23.07 -36.80
C MET A 160 -13.45 -24.36 -35.98
N GLU A 161 -14.67 -24.79 -35.77
CA GLU A 161 -15.03 -25.98 -35.00
C GLU A 161 -15.64 -27.01 -35.95
N GLN A 162 -15.29 -28.29 -35.78
CA GLN A 162 -15.83 -29.45 -36.49
C GLN A 162 -15.95 -29.24 -38.01
N THR A 163 -14.94 -28.62 -38.60
CA THR A 163 -14.92 -28.32 -40.05
C THR A 163 -14.30 -29.45 -40.87
N THR A 164 -14.48 -29.45 -42.19
CA THR A 164 -13.77 -30.37 -43.05
C THR A 164 -12.30 -29.96 -43.21
N LYS A 165 -11.42 -30.93 -43.46
CA LYS A 165 -10.01 -30.67 -43.72
C LYS A 165 -9.77 -29.64 -44.80
N GLU A 166 -10.56 -29.73 -45.87
CA GLU A 166 -10.49 -28.85 -47.04
C GLU A 166 -10.83 -27.39 -46.71
N ASN A 167 -11.84 -27.17 -45.86
CA ASN A 167 -12.22 -25.84 -45.39
C ASN A 167 -11.17 -25.27 -44.44
N ALA A 168 -10.63 -26.09 -43.54
CA ALA A 168 -9.57 -25.68 -42.60
C ALA A 168 -8.28 -25.27 -43.33
N GLU A 169 -7.86 -26.09 -44.32
CA GLU A 169 -6.70 -25.80 -45.17
C GLU A 169 -6.92 -24.57 -46.07
N ALA A 170 -8.14 -24.37 -46.58
CA ALA A 170 -8.49 -23.18 -47.33
C ALA A 170 -8.42 -21.91 -46.50
N PHE A 171 -8.90 -21.96 -45.24
CA PHE A 171 -8.78 -20.86 -44.29
C PHE A 171 -7.30 -20.54 -44.00
N LEU A 172 -6.50 -21.55 -43.65
CA LEU A 172 -5.08 -21.37 -43.36
C LEU A 172 -4.28 -20.83 -44.54
N SER A 173 -4.62 -21.26 -45.77
CA SER A 173 -3.97 -20.76 -46.98
C SER A 173 -4.33 -19.31 -47.29
N GLY A 174 -5.53 -18.87 -46.94
CA GLY A 174 -6.02 -17.50 -47.08
C GLY A 174 -5.37 -16.46 -46.16
N LEU A 175 -4.64 -16.91 -45.13
CA LEU A 175 -3.95 -16.00 -44.20
C LEU A 175 -2.80 -15.27 -44.89
N LYS A 176 -2.77 -13.93 -44.75
CA LYS A 176 -1.89 -13.05 -45.55
C LYS A 176 -0.44 -13.01 -45.07
N THR A 177 -0.18 -13.25 -43.77
CA THR A 177 1.16 -13.11 -43.21
C THR A 177 1.69 -14.40 -42.60
N LYS A 178 3.01 -14.60 -42.64
CA LYS A 178 3.67 -15.74 -42.00
C LYS A 178 3.38 -15.80 -40.49
N ALA A 179 3.24 -14.64 -39.82
CA ALA A 179 2.92 -14.57 -38.42
C ALA A 179 1.48 -15.07 -38.13
N GLN A 180 0.51 -14.76 -38.97
CA GLN A 180 -0.85 -15.28 -38.84
C GLN A 180 -0.90 -16.80 -39.06
N LYS A 181 -0.15 -17.31 -40.05
CA LYS A 181 -0.08 -18.75 -40.32
C LYS A 181 0.55 -19.51 -39.17
N ASN A 182 1.65 -18.99 -38.60
CA ASN A 182 2.34 -19.58 -37.43
C ASN A 182 1.55 -19.48 -36.12
N ALA A 183 0.52 -18.66 -36.06
CA ALA A 183 -0.33 -18.51 -34.89
C ALA A 183 -1.53 -19.51 -34.91
N CYS A 184 -1.79 -20.19 -36.02
CA CYS A 184 -2.91 -21.12 -36.14
C CYS A 184 -2.41 -22.55 -36.15
N ASP A 185 -3.09 -23.40 -35.38
CA ASP A 185 -2.88 -24.86 -35.36
C ASP A 185 -4.13 -25.55 -35.91
N LEU A 186 -3.92 -26.64 -36.64
CA LEU A 186 -4.98 -27.53 -37.16
C LEU A 186 -5.03 -28.76 -36.22
N ILE A 187 -6.17 -29.01 -35.64
CA ILE A 187 -6.40 -30.15 -34.75
C ILE A 187 -7.30 -31.16 -35.43
N ASP A 188 -6.85 -32.40 -35.52
CA ASP A 188 -7.66 -33.54 -36.02
C ASP A 188 -8.44 -34.13 -34.86
N ASN A 189 -9.77 -34.14 -34.94
CA ASN A 189 -10.65 -34.63 -33.88
C ASN A 189 -10.82 -36.15 -33.87
N GLY A 190 -10.24 -36.85 -34.86
CA GLY A 190 -10.29 -38.32 -34.99
C GLY A 190 -11.61 -38.89 -35.51
N ASP A 191 -12.61 -38.07 -35.78
CA ASP A 191 -13.93 -38.41 -36.34
C ASP A 191 -14.10 -37.97 -37.79
N GLY A 192 -13.03 -37.47 -38.40
CA GLY A 192 -13.04 -36.90 -39.74
C GLY A 192 -13.29 -35.41 -39.78
N THR A 193 -13.47 -34.78 -38.65
CA THR A 193 -13.58 -33.33 -38.52
C THR A 193 -12.27 -32.73 -38.00
N PHE A 194 -12.12 -31.42 -38.22
CA PHE A 194 -10.92 -30.66 -37.82
C PHE A 194 -11.35 -29.37 -37.18
N ASP A 195 -10.58 -28.98 -36.15
CA ASP A 195 -10.68 -27.68 -35.53
C ASP A 195 -9.49 -26.81 -35.95
N VAL A 196 -9.72 -25.52 -36.15
CA VAL A 196 -8.67 -24.53 -36.35
C VAL A 196 -8.62 -23.64 -35.15
N THR A 197 -7.50 -23.69 -34.46
CA THR A 197 -7.25 -22.83 -33.31
C THR A 197 -6.23 -21.76 -33.70
N ARG A 198 -6.34 -20.58 -33.08
CA ARG A 198 -5.40 -19.47 -33.24
C ARG A 198 -4.83 -19.06 -31.91
N LYS A 199 -3.50 -19.15 -31.76
CA LYS A 199 -2.81 -18.60 -30.62
C LYS A 199 -2.92 -17.08 -30.62
N TRP A 200 -3.36 -16.54 -29.51
CA TRP A 200 -3.37 -15.10 -29.31
C TRP A 200 -1.94 -14.58 -29.24
N VAL A 201 -1.50 -13.95 -30.32
CA VAL A 201 -0.23 -13.23 -30.33
C VAL A 201 -0.47 -11.84 -29.75
N HIS A 202 0.44 -11.34 -28.95
CA HIS A 202 0.46 -10.05 -28.23
C HIS A 202 -0.02 -8.79 -28.97
N LYS A 203 -0.62 -8.91 -30.15
CA LYS A 203 -1.03 -7.79 -31.01
C LYS A 203 -2.50 -7.37 -30.86
N ASP A 204 -3.35 -8.20 -30.30
CA ASP A 204 -4.76 -7.82 -30.13
C ASP A 204 -4.99 -7.17 -28.74
N ARG A 205 -4.35 -6.00 -28.56
CA ARG A 205 -4.49 -5.20 -27.35
C ARG A 205 -5.94 -4.85 -27.01
N THR A 206 -6.80 -4.76 -28.02
CA THR A 206 -8.20 -4.37 -27.83
C THR A 206 -8.98 -5.48 -27.15
N ALA A 207 -8.85 -6.72 -27.59
CA ALA A 207 -9.52 -7.87 -26.98
C ALA A 207 -8.97 -8.16 -25.57
N MET A 208 -7.65 -8.10 -25.39
CA MET A 208 -7.00 -8.24 -24.09
C MET A 208 -7.42 -7.16 -23.09
N ASN A 209 -7.56 -5.91 -23.55
CA ASN A 209 -8.05 -4.83 -22.73
C ASN A 209 -9.53 -5.00 -22.34
N LYS A 210 -10.35 -5.52 -23.25
CA LYS A 210 -11.76 -5.82 -23.00
C LYS A 210 -11.89 -6.94 -21.98
N LEU A 211 -11.14 -8.01 -22.12
CA LEU A 211 -11.09 -9.13 -21.18
C LEU A 211 -10.64 -8.66 -19.79
N ALA A 212 -9.56 -7.88 -19.73
CA ALA A 212 -9.08 -7.33 -18.45
C ALA A 212 -10.13 -6.46 -17.77
N GLN A 213 -10.87 -5.66 -18.52
CA GLN A 213 -11.95 -4.84 -17.99
C GLN A 213 -13.10 -5.70 -17.45
N GLN A 214 -13.52 -6.71 -18.20
CA GLN A 214 -14.60 -7.62 -17.77
C GLN A 214 -14.23 -8.34 -16.46
N VAL A 215 -13.02 -8.91 -16.36
CA VAL A 215 -12.54 -9.56 -15.12
C VAL A 215 -12.44 -8.57 -13.98
N TYR A 216 -11.98 -7.34 -14.25
CA TYR A 216 -11.86 -6.30 -13.25
C TYR A 216 -13.23 -5.90 -12.69
N ASP A 217 -14.21 -5.76 -13.55
CA ASP A 217 -15.59 -5.42 -13.18
C ASP A 217 -16.27 -6.57 -12.41
N GLU A 218 -16.08 -7.82 -12.87
CA GLU A 218 -16.60 -9.03 -12.20
C GLU A 218 -16.07 -9.17 -10.76
N LEU A 219 -14.81 -8.80 -10.53
CA LEU A 219 -14.18 -8.83 -9.21
C LEU A 219 -14.36 -7.52 -8.42
N GLU A 220 -15.17 -6.57 -8.91
CA GLU A 220 -15.39 -5.27 -8.28
C GLU A 220 -14.06 -4.54 -7.91
N GLY A 221 -13.03 -4.75 -8.73
CA GLY A 221 -11.68 -4.24 -8.48
C GLY A 221 -10.91 -4.94 -7.35
N ASP A 222 -11.44 -6.02 -6.76
CA ASP A 222 -10.77 -6.81 -5.71
C ASP A 222 -9.89 -7.91 -6.33
N ILE A 223 -8.83 -7.48 -7.03
CA ILE A 223 -7.90 -8.36 -7.73
C ILE A 223 -6.58 -8.44 -6.98
N LEU A 224 -6.17 -9.67 -6.66
CA LEU A 224 -4.86 -10.00 -6.12
C LEU A 224 -4.18 -11.00 -7.08
N ILE A 225 -3.51 -10.51 -8.12
CA ILE A 225 -2.83 -11.33 -9.13
C ILE A 225 -1.67 -12.11 -8.52
N THR A 226 -1.03 -11.52 -7.51
CA THR A 226 0.00 -12.14 -6.70
C THR A 226 -0.56 -12.54 -5.35
N GLY A 227 -1.86 -12.88 -5.34
CA GLY A 227 -2.55 -13.34 -4.15
C GLY A 227 -1.79 -14.47 -3.50
N MET A 228 -1.57 -14.33 -2.21
CA MET A 228 -0.86 -15.32 -1.40
C MET A 228 -1.81 -16.38 -0.88
N SER A 229 -3.11 -16.27 -1.15
CA SER A 229 -4.12 -17.23 -0.75
C SER A 229 -4.65 -18.03 -1.93
N VAL A 230 -4.91 -19.30 -1.70
CA VAL A 230 -5.61 -20.19 -2.65
C VAL A 230 -6.97 -19.57 -3.03
N GLU A 231 -7.64 -18.93 -2.07
CA GLU A 231 -8.95 -18.30 -2.23
C GLU A 231 -8.92 -17.14 -3.27
N ALA A 232 -7.89 -16.28 -3.22
CA ALA A 232 -7.74 -15.20 -4.19
C ALA A 232 -7.49 -15.74 -5.61
N THR A 233 -6.71 -16.82 -5.73
CA THR A 233 -6.47 -17.51 -7.00
C THR A 233 -7.75 -18.14 -7.55
N ASP A 234 -8.52 -18.82 -6.70
CA ASP A 234 -9.79 -19.44 -7.08
C ASP A 234 -10.81 -18.39 -7.53
N ARG A 235 -10.87 -17.25 -6.86
CA ARG A 235 -11.75 -16.13 -7.28
C ARG A 235 -11.36 -15.58 -8.65
N LEU A 236 -10.05 -15.37 -8.88
CA LEU A 236 -9.55 -14.92 -10.17
C LEU A 236 -9.85 -15.93 -11.28
N CYS A 237 -9.61 -17.22 -11.04
CA CYS A 237 -9.92 -18.27 -11.99
C CYS A 237 -11.43 -18.35 -12.31
N LYS A 238 -12.29 -18.28 -11.29
CA LYS A 238 -13.75 -18.25 -11.45
C LYS A 238 -14.23 -17.05 -12.25
N ALA A 239 -13.65 -15.87 -12.03
CA ALA A 239 -13.98 -14.68 -12.80
C ALA A 239 -13.60 -14.83 -14.28
N PHE A 240 -12.53 -15.54 -14.60
CA PHE A 240 -12.20 -15.88 -15.99
C PHE A 240 -13.12 -16.97 -16.57
N GLU A 241 -13.50 -17.96 -15.76
CA GLU A 241 -14.41 -19.05 -16.16
C GLU A 241 -15.85 -18.57 -16.39
N SER A 242 -16.30 -17.53 -15.68
CA SER A 242 -17.67 -16.96 -15.82
C SER A 242 -17.85 -16.16 -17.11
N LEU A 243 -16.75 -15.78 -17.75
CA LEU A 243 -16.81 -15.07 -19.03
C LEU A 243 -17.10 -16.07 -20.16
N ASP A 244 -18.22 -15.91 -20.83
CA ASP A 244 -18.64 -16.66 -22.03
C ASP A 244 -17.71 -16.34 -23.22
N SER A 245 -16.42 -16.54 -23.02
CA SER A 245 -15.39 -16.27 -24.01
C SER A 245 -14.87 -17.58 -24.58
N VAL A 246 -14.76 -17.64 -25.87
CA VAL A 246 -14.18 -18.74 -26.68
C VAL A 246 -12.70 -18.97 -26.40
N ILE A 247 -12.21 -18.58 -25.22
CA ILE A 247 -10.81 -18.64 -24.82
C ILE A 247 -10.63 -19.87 -23.94
N VAL A 248 -9.87 -20.84 -24.42
CA VAL A 248 -9.52 -22.04 -23.64
C VAL A 248 -8.48 -21.64 -22.58
N LEU A 249 -8.90 -21.68 -21.31
CA LEU A 249 -8.14 -21.22 -20.14
C LEU A 249 -7.23 -22.28 -19.51
N GLU A 250 -6.89 -23.36 -20.22
CA GLU A 250 -6.14 -24.49 -19.65
C GLU A 250 -4.80 -24.09 -19.02
N THR A 251 -4.17 -23.01 -19.50
CA THR A 251 -2.85 -22.56 -19.05
C THR A 251 -2.88 -21.52 -17.90
N LEU A 252 -4.02 -20.87 -17.63
CA LEU A 252 -4.07 -19.79 -16.64
C LEU A 252 -3.93 -20.32 -15.20
N LYS A 253 -4.62 -21.42 -14.89
CA LYS A 253 -4.55 -22.06 -13.55
C LYS A 253 -3.13 -22.47 -13.23
N ASP A 254 -2.44 -23.12 -14.16
CA ASP A 254 -1.09 -23.64 -13.96
C ASP A 254 -0.08 -22.51 -13.80
N VAL A 255 -0.13 -21.51 -14.67
CA VAL A 255 0.75 -20.32 -14.60
C VAL A 255 0.52 -19.52 -13.32
N THR A 256 -0.74 -19.33 -12.93
CA THR A 256 -1.08 -18.61 -11.70
C THR A 256 -0.60 -19.39 -10.47
N GLN A 257 -0.82 -20.71 -10.44
CA GLN A 257 -0.37 -21.57 -9.38
C GLN A 257 1.16 -21.59 -9.25
N GLU A 258 1.88 -21.72 -10.37
CA GLU A 258 3.35 -21.67 -10.37
C GLU A 258 3.90 -20.33 -9.86
N LEU A 259 3.28 -19.22 -10.26
CA LEU A 259 3.68 -17.87 -9.79
C LEU A 259 3.45 -17.70 -8.30
N ILE A 260 2.31 -18.19 -7.77
CA ILE A 260 1.99 -18.18 -6.34
C ILE A 260 3.00 -19.03 -5.57
N GLU A 261 3.27 -20.24 -6.03
CA GLU A 261 4.24 -21.11 -5.37
C GLU A 261 5.65 -20.53 -5.36
N ALA A 262 6.10 -19.94 -6.49
CA ALA A 262 7.39 -19.27 -6.58
C ALA A 262 7.47 -18.06 -5.65
N ASN A 263 6.42 -17.23 -5.62
CA ASN A 263 6.31 -16.09 -4.74
C ASN A 263 6.29 -16.52 -3.27
N ASN A 264 5.50 -17.54 -2.93
CA ASN A 264 5.40 -18.08 -1.58
C ASN A 264 6.74 -18.66 -1.09
N LYS A 265 7.50 -19.34 -1.95
CA LYS A 265 8.84 -19.81 -1.60
C LYS A 265 9.79 -18.66 -1.27
N LYS A 266 9.78 -17.58 -2.05
CA LYS A 266 10.57 -16.37 -1.78
C LYS A 266 10.15 -15.73 -0.47
N LEU A 267 8.84 -15.55 -0.24
CA LEU A 267 8.30 -14.96 0.97
C LEU A 267 8.68 -15.73 2.24
N VAL A 268 8.61 -17.08 2.19
CA VAL A 268 9.01 -17.92 3.32
C VAL A 268 10.48 -17.71 3.71
N VAL A 269 11.36 -17.60 2.72
CA VAL A 269 12.79 -17.34 2.97
C VAL A 269 12.98 -15.93 3.52
N TYR A 270 12.33 -14.95 2.92
CA TYR A 270 12.39 -13.55 3.28
C TYR A 270 11.93 -13.33 4.72
N GLY A 271 10.70 -13.72 5.08
CA GLY A 271 10.16 -13.50 6.41
C GLY A 271 10.93 -14.25 7.52
N LYS A 272 11.48 -15.44 7.24
CA LYS A 272 12.37 -16.12 8.19
C LYS A 272 13.67 -15.35 8.42
N LYS A 273 14.23 -14.73 7.37
CA LYS A 273 15.43 -13.90 7.51
C LYS A 273 15.14 -12.65 8.32
N ASP A 274 13.97 -12.03 8.16
CA ASP A 274 13.58 -10.83 8.90
C ASP A 274 13.60 -11.09 10.42
N THR A 275 12.94 -12.13 10.88
CA THR A 275 12.95 -12.49 12.31
C THR A 275 14.33 -12.95 12.79
N ARG A 276 15.06 -13.71 11.97
CA ARG A 276 16.41 -14.17 12.33
C ARG A 276 17.39 -13.01 12.49
N TYR A 277 17.42 -12.08 11.56
CA TYR A 277 18.30 -10.91 11.64
C TYR A 277 17.88 -9.93 12.72
N THR A 278 16.59 -9.81 13.00
CA THR A 278 16.10 -9.04 14.16
C THR A 278 16.73 -9.56 15.45
N LEU A 279 16.81 -10.87 15.70
CA LEU A 279 17.53 -11.42 16.86
C LEU A 279 19.02 -11.17 16.81
N LYS A 280 19.66 -11.38 15.65
CA LYS A 280 21.12 -11.19 15.50
C LYS A 280 21.58 -9.74 15.69
N LEU A 281 20.72 -8.75 15.45
CA LEU A 281 21.01 -7.33 15.71
C LEU A 281 21.02 -6.98 17.19
N VAL A 282 20.28 -7.72 18.03
CA VAL A 282 20.17 -7.42 19.48
C VAL A 282 21.53 -7.33 20.19
N PRO A 283 22.42 -8.33 20.12
CA PRO A 283 23.70 -8.25 20.82
C PRO A 283 24.59 -7.14 20.29
N ILE A 284 24.51 -6.79 18.99
CA ILE A 284 25.27 -5.72 18.37
C ILE A 284 24.87 -4.39 18.99
N PHE A 285 23.59 -4.05 18.95
CA PHE A 285 23.10 -2.78 19.48
C PHE A 285 23.19 -2.69 21.02
N LYS A 286 22.93 -3.80 21.73
CA LYS A 286 23.16 -3.84 23.20
C LYS A 286 24.60 -3.50 23.52
N LYS A 287 25.59 -4.01 22.79
CA LYS A 287 27.01 -3.67 22.97
C LYS A 287 27.26 -2.18 22.73
N ILE A 288 26.69 -1.60 21.66
CA ILE A 288 26.86 -0.18 21.33
C ILE A 288 26.26 0.72 22.42
N ILE A 289 24.99 0.53 22.78
CA ILE A 289 24.32 1.38 23.80
C ILE A 289 24.93 1.22 25.19
N THR A 290 25.51 0.07 25.50
CA THR A 290 26.24 -0.17 26.74
C THR A 290 27.57 0.61 26.75
N LYS A 291 28.34 0.49 25.64
CA LYS A 291 29.63 1.21 25.49
C LYS A 291 29.45 2.73 25.65
N TYR A 292 28.41 3.28 25.03
CA TYR A 292 28.14 4.73 25.05
C TYR A 292 27.22 5.17 26.22
N LYS A 293 26.91 4.28 27.17
CA LYS A 293 26.08 4.55 28.36
C LYS A 293 24.65 5.00 28.02
N MET A 294 24.09 4.56 26.91
CA MET A 294 22.77 4.96 26.36
C MET A 294 21.61 4.06 26.83
N ILE A 295 21.85 3.12 27.74
CA ILE A 295 20.80 2.17 28.21
C ILE A 295 19.59 2.90 28.82
N LYS A 296 19.81 4.00 29.55
CA LYS A 296 18.73 4.81 30.15
C LYS A 296 17.88 5.48 29.05
N VAL A 297 18.54 5.99 28.01
CA VAL A 297 17.87 6.60 26.86
C VAL A 297 17.01 5.56 26.15
N TYR A 298 17.58 4.39 25.84
CA TYR A 298 16.83 3.30 25.23
C TYR A 298 15.58 2.90 26.06
N LYS A 299 15.73 2.77 27.38
CA LYS A 299 14.58 2.45 28.25
C LYS A 299 13.51 3.55 28.24
N HIS A 300 13.92 4.81 28.06
CA HIS A 300 13.00 5.94 27.94
C HIS A 300 12.25 5.88 26.62
N GLU A 301 12.97 5.72 25.51
CA GLU A 301 12.39 5.58 24.17
C GLU A 301 11.44 4.38 24.07
N MET A 302 11.81 3.22 24.63
CA MET A 302 10.91 2.06 24.66
C MET A 302 9.64 2.30 25.47
N ARG A 303 9.69 3.11 26.54
CA ARG A 303 8.47 3.50 27.26
C ARG A 303 7.57 4.40 26.42
N ALA A 304 8.15 5.37 25.73
CA ALA A 304 7.42 6.21 24.79
C ALA A 304 6.80 5.38 23.65
N TYR A 305 7.59 4.46 23.08
CA TYR A 305 7.12 3.56 22.01
C TYR A 305 5.93 2.72 22.44
N LYS A 306 5.98 2.13 23.65
CA LYS A 306 4.85 1.40 24.24
C LYS A 306 3.63 2.30 24.47
N ALA A 307 3.84 3.51 24.99
CA ALA A 307 2.74 4.47 25.21
C ALA A 307 2.04 4.83 23.90
N TYR A 308 2.80 5.11 22.84
CA TYR A 308 2.23 5.38 21.52
C TYR A 308 1.47 4.17 20.94
N SER A 309 1.96 2.96 21.18
CA SER A 309 1.21 1.76 20.73
C SER A 309 -0.15 1.63 21.41
N ILE A 310 -0.26 2.05 22.68
CA ILE A 310 -1.54 2.07 23.41
C ILE A 310 -2.44 3.19 22.88
N ILE A 311 -1.92 4.38 22.61
CA ILE A 311 -2.67 5.51 22.04
C ILE A 311 -3.21 5.13 20.67
N GLU A 312 -2.37 4.56 19.81
CA GLU A 312 -2.77 4.10 18.46
C GLU A 312 -3.82 2.98 18.51
N LYS A 313 -3.69 2.06 19.49
CA LYS A 313 -4.68 1.02 19.74
C LYS A 313 -6.03 1.62 20.15
N GLN A 314 -6.00 2.59 21.06
CA GLN A 314 -7.20 3.21 21.62
C GLN A 314 -7.92 4.08 20.58
N GLY A 315 -7.14 4.79 19.75
CA GLY A 315 -7.69 5.74 18.78
C GLY A 315 -8.21 7.03 19.42
N ILE A 316 -8.74 7.89 18.56
CA ILE A 316 -9.30 9.20 18.92
C ILE A 316 -10.72 9.24 18.37
N TYR A 317 -11.70 9.48 19.24
CA TYR A 317 -13.09 9.63 18.84
C TYR A 317 -13.29 10.89 18.02
N LEU A 318 -13.98 10.76 16.90
CA LEU A 318 -14.45 11.90 16.13
C LEU A 318 -15.79 12.37 16.66
N ASP A 319 -15.96 13.70 16.75
CA ASP A 319 -17.24 14.28 17.11
C ASP A 319 -18.33 13.83 16.11
N PRO A 320 -19.41 13.21 16.56
CA PRO A 320 -20.51 12.79 15.69
C PRO A 320 -21.12 13.97 14.90
N GLU A 321 -21.06 15.20 15.43
CA GLU A 321 -21.64 16.38 14.80
C GLU A 321 -20.67 17.12 13.85
N ARG A 322 -19.44 16.59 13.61
CA ARG A 322 -18.44 17.20 12.73
C ARG A 322 -18.93 17.48 11.30
N TYR A 323 -19.95 16.72 10.81
CA TYR A 323 -20.57 16.97 9.52
C TYR A 323 -21.23 18.35 9.45
N LYS A 324 -21.79 18.86 10.57
CA LYS A 324 -22.38 20.21 10.67
C LYS A 324 -21.29 21.27 10.48
N VAL A 325 -20.08 21.01 11.01
CA VAL A 325 -18.92 21.87 10.80
C VAL A 325 -18.53 21.87 9.34
N SER A 326 -18.46 20.69 8.72
CA SER A 326 -18.14 20.56 7.29
C SER A 326 -19.17 21.25 6.41
N GLU A 327 -20.46 21.15 6.71
CA GLU A 327 -21.54 21.86 6.00
C GLU A 327 -21.39 23.38 6.11
N LYS A 328 -21.12 23.89 7.32
CA LYS A 328 -20.88 25.32 7.54
C LYS A 328 -19.66 25.82 6.76
N LEU A 329 -18.54 25.10 6.84
CA LEU A 329 -17.34 25.43 6.08
C LEU A 329 -17.60 25.50 4.57
N ARG A 330 -18.40 24.53 4.06
CA ARG A 330 -18.78 24.51 2.63
C ARG A 330 -19.59 25.71 2.22
N ALA A 331 -20.58 26.12 3.01
CA ALA A 331 -21.35 27.31 2.74
C ALA A 331 -20.44 28.55 2.67
N GLU A 332 -19.60 28.75 3.69
CA GLU A 332 -18.66 29.88 3.75
C GLU A 332 -17.67 29.90 2.58
N TYR A 333 -17.02 28.78 2.25
CA TYR A 333 -16.06 28.80 1.15
C TYR A 333 -16.70 28.82 -0.25
N THR A 334 -17.97 28.45 -0.37
CA THR A 334 -18.74 28.59 -1.62
C THR A 334 -19.01 30.05 -1.93
N GLU A 335 -19.45 30.82 -0.94
CA GLU A 335 -19.62 32.26 -1.06
C GLU A 335 -18.30 32.96 -1.49
N LEU A 336 -17.20 32.62 -0.81
CA LEU A 336 -15.88 33.15 -1.18
C LEU A 336 -15.44 32.75 -2.59
N LEU A 337 -15.77 31.53 -3.04
CA LEU A 337 -15.48 31.07 -4.39
C LEU A 337 -16.27 31.84 -5.44
N GLU A 338 -17.54 32.16 -5.18
CA GLU A 338 -18.36 32.98 -6.05
C GLU A 338 -17.74 34.41 -6.21
N GLU A 339 -17.37 35.05 -5.08
CA GLU A 339 -16.69 36.33 -5.10
C GLU A 339 -15.34 36.28 -5.86
N LEU A 340 -14.57 35.23 -5.69
CA LEU A 340 -13.30 35.03 -6.40
C LEU A 340 -13.54 34.82 -7.91
N ASN A 341 -14.58 34.10 -8.29
CA ASN A 341 -14.93 33.84 -9.70
C ASN A 341 -15.45 35.09 -10.42
N GLU A 342 -15.99 36.10 -9.72
CA GLU A 342 -16.27 37.38 -10.31
C GLU A 342 -15.00 38.09 -10.84
N VAL A 343 -13.84 37.78 -10.26
CA VAL A 343 -12.56 38.36 -10.70
C VAL A 343 -11.95 37.58 -11.86
N ALA A 344 -11.94 36.22 -11.72
CA ALA A 344 -11.47 35.33 -12.77
C ALA A 344 -12.03 33.90 -12.52
N GLU A 345 -12.58 33.29 -13.55
CA GLU A 345 -13.11 31.96 -13.50
C GLU A 345 -11.99 30.93 -13.69
N ILE A 346 -11.26 30.65 -12.61
CA ILE A 346 -10.08 29.76 -12.59
C ILE A 346 -10.17 28.69 -11.52
N ASN A 347 -9.26 27.72 -11.58
CA ASN A 347 -9.01 26.85 -10.44
C ASN A 347 -8.16 27.58 -9.38
N TRP A 348 -8.80 28.12 -8.36
CA TRP A 348 -8.16 28.87 -7.26
C TRP A 348 -7.22 28.02 -6.37
N ASN A 349 -7.23 26.69 -6.54
CA ASN A 349 -6.23 25.80 -5.93
C ASN A 349 -4.96 25.67 -6.79
N SER A 350 -5.00 26.04 -8.07
CA SER A 350 -3.85 26.03 -8.96
C SER A 350 -2.91 27.21 -8.70
N THR A 351 -1.73 26.96 -8.15
CA THR A 351 -0.72 28.00 -7.89
C THR A 351 -0.34 28.77 -9.14
N GLN A 352 -0.33 28.12 -10.30
CA GLN A 352 0.01 28.74 -11.58
C GLN A 352 -1.08 29.68 -12.07
N GLN A 353 -2.34 29.28 -12.00
CA GLN A 353 -3.47 30.11 -12.42
C GLN A 353 -3.66 31.30 -11.47
N VAL A 354 -3.57 31.05 -10.17
CA VAL A 354 -3.58 32.10 -9.14
C VAL A 354 -2.46 33.15 -9.38
N ALA A 355 -1.25 32.68 -9.68
CA ALA A 355 -0.14 33.59 -9.96
C ALA A 355 -0.39 34.47 -11.18
N LYS A 356 -1.05 33.96 -12.23
CA LYS A 356 -1.47 34.77 -13.39
C LYS A 356 -2.47 35.88 -13.00
N VAL A 357 -3.44 35.57 -12.15
CA VAL A 357 -4.42 36.54 -11.67
C VAL A 357 -3.78 37.60 -10.78
N LEU A 358 -2.98 37.17 -9.80
CA LEU A 358 -2.42 38.09 -8.82
C LEU A 358 -1.30 38.96 -9.39
N PHE A 359 -0.37 38.38 -10.16
CA PHE A 359 0.92 39.00 -10.49
C PHE A 359 1.14 39.35 -11.96
N GLY A 360 0.20 39.05 -12.84
CA GLY A 360 0.28 39.49 -14.23
C GLY A 360 0.21 41.01 -14.36
N LYS A 361 0.38 41.56 -15.57
CA LYS A 361 0.25 43.02 -15.80
C LYS A 361 -1.19 43.44 -15.46
N LYS A 362 -1.34 44.49 -14.68
CA LYS A 362 -2.64 45.02 -14.26
C LYS A 362 -3.60 45.20 -15.43
N GLY A 363 -4.78 44.63 -15.36
CA GLY A 363 -5.82 44.67 -16.37
C GLY A 363 -5.55 43.80 -17.62
N ALA A 364 -4.43 43.08 -17.68
CA ALA A 364 -4.19 42.13 -18.77
C ALA A 364 -5.11 40.92 -18.68
N PRO A 365 -5.55 40.37 -19.84
CA PRO A 365 -6.37 39.16 -19.83
C PRO A 365 -5.61 37.97 -19.22
N VAL A 366 -6.29 37.22 -18.39
CA VAL A 366 -5.80 35.93 -17.87
C VAL A 366 -6.31 34.84 -18.79
N ILE A 367 -5.38 34.14 -19.45
CA ILE A 367 -5.69 33.06 -20.39
C ILE A 367 -5.42 31.71 -19.70
N VAL A 368 -6.44 30.84 -19.69
CA VAL A 368 -6.36 29.46 -19.26
C VAL A 368 -6.97 28.60 -20.36
N ASP A 369 -6.24 27.59 -20.80
CA ASP A 369 -6.65 26.63 -21.86
C ASP A 369 -7.11 27.29 -23.17
N GLY A 370 -6.58 28.51 -23.45
CA GLY A 370 -6.87 29.30 -24.66
C GLY A 370 -8.03 30.27 -24.53
N GLU A 371 -8.72 30.32 -23.39
CA GLU A 371 -9.86 31.21 -23.13
C GLU A 371 -9.49 32.33 -22.16
N GLU A 372 -10.09 33.49 -22.36
CA GLU A 372 -9.98 34.61 -21.42
C GLU A 372 -10.94 34.41 -20.25
N VAL A 373 -10.39 34.14 -19.05
CA VAL A 373 -11.14 33.77 -17.83
C VAL A 373 -11.21 34.93 -16.80
N GLY A 374 -10.65 36.07 -17.10
CA GLY A 374 -10.64 37.23 -16.22
C GLY A 374 -9.47 38.18 -16.46
N LYS A 375 -9.20 39.07 -15.50
CA LYS A 375 -8.15 40.07 -15.60
C LYS A 375 -7.19 40.04 -14.46
N SER A 376 -5.90 40.27 -14.74
CA SER A 376 -4.85 40.29 -13.73
C SER A 376 -4.90 41.55 -12.86
N LEU A 377 -4.63 41.39 -11.57
CA LEU A 377 -4.63 42.47 -10.57
C LEU A 377 -3.35 43.30 -10.57
N GLY A 378 -2.25 42.78 -11.09
CA GLY A 378 -0.97 43.50 -11.16
C GLY A 378 -0.31 43.72 -9.80
N LEU A 379 -0.53 42.81 -8.84
CA LEU A 379 0.10 42.92 -7.53
C LEU A 379 1.61 42.62 -7.63
N LYS A 380 2.41 43.23 -6.73
CA LYS A 380 3.85 42.95 -6.68
C LYS A 380 4.10 41.61 -5.97
N PRO A 381 4.86 40.67 -6.57
CA PRO A 381 5.27 39.44 -5.90
C PRO A 381 6.06 39.76 -4.64
N VAL A 382 5.72 39.08 -3.53
CA VAL A 382 6.40 39.21 -2.23
C VAL A 382 7.67 38.37 -2.19
N LYS A 383 7.59 37.15 -2.70
CA LYS A 383 8.73 36.22 -2.81
C LYS A 383 8.57 35.30 -4.01
N LYS A 384 9.64 34.58 -4.37
CA LYS A 384 9.63 33.57 -5.40
C LYS A 384 9.64 32.16 -4.76
N SER A 385 9.01 31.23 -5.45
CA SER A 385 9.11 29.78 -5.13
C SER A 385 10.50 29.25 -5.49
N GLY A 386 10.79 28.02 -5.07
CA GLY A 386 12.03 27.32 -5.43
C GLY A 386 12.23 27.14 -6.94
N SER A 387 11.15 27.19 -7.74
CA SER A 387 11.17 27.17 -9.21
C SER A 387 11.37 28.55 -9.85
N GLY A 388 11.54 29.62 -9.06
CA GLY A 388 11.75 31.01 -9.55
C GLY A 388 10.45 31.75 -9.87
N ASN A 389 9.30 31.12 -9.82
CA ASN A 389 8.00 31.76 -10.06
C ASN A 389 7.52 32.56 -8.84
N PRO A 390 6.63 33.56 -8.98
CA PRO A 390 6.00 34.23 -7.86
C PRO A 390 5.30 33.22 -6.95
N SER A 391 5.56 33.29 -5.63
CA SER A 391 4.91 32.41 -4.66
C SER A 391 3.48 32.88 -4.38
N THR A 392 2.58 31.89 -4.17
CA THR A 392 1.18 32.10 -3.75
C THR A 392 0.89 31.36 -2.43
N ASP A 393 1.93 31.13 -1.63
CA ASP A 393 1.81 30.51 -0.32
C ASP A 393 1.14 31.42 0.73
N ASP A 394 0.81 30.83 1.89
CA ASP A 394 0.08 31.55 2.94
C ASP A 394 0.82 32.81 3.39
N GLU A 395 2.15 32.76 3.58
CA GLU A 395 2.94 33.94 3.96
C GLU A 395 2.82 35.08 2.94
N THR A 396 2.80 34.74 1.65
CA THR A 396 2.59 35.71 0.57
C THR A 396 1.18 36.30 0.63
N LEU A 397 0.18 35.41 0.78
CA LEU A 397 -1.22 35.83 0.86
C LEU A 397 -1.49 36.70 2.09
N VAL A 398 -0.91 36.41 3.25
CA VAL A 398 -0.98 37.27 4.45
C VAL A 398 -0.53 38.67 4.15
N LYS A 399 0.64 38.84 3.50
CA LYS A 399 1.17 40.20 3.15
C LYS A 399 0.31 40.90 2.11
N LEU A 400 -0.21 40.18 1.13
CA LEU A 400 -1.08 40.74 0.07
C LEU A 400 -2.50 41.06 0.57
N SER A 401 -2.98 40.38 1.61
CA SER A 401 -4.31 40.64 2.22
C SER A 401 -4.43 42.08 2.76
N ALA A 402 -3.31 42.74 3.07
CA ALA A 402 -3.30 44.14 3.50
C ALA A 402 -3.63 45.12 2.36
N VAL A 403 -3.51 44.71 1.09
CA VAL A 403 -3.63 45.57 -0.09
C VAL A 403 -4.58 45.03 -1.15
N SER A 404 -5.15 43.86 -0.94
CA SER A 404 -6.04 43.18 -1.90
C SER A 404 -7.07 42.31 -1.19
N GLU A 405 -8.34 42.64 -1.34
CA GLU A 405 -9.44 41.82 -0.82
C GLU A 405 -9.48 40.44 -1.49
N VAL A 406 -9.16 40.36 -2.79
CA VAL A 406 -9.04 39.06 -3.49
C VAL A 406 -7.99 38.18 -2.85
N ALA A 407 -6.84 38.70 -2.43
CA ALA A 407 -5.81 37.93 -1.77
C ALA A 407 -6.27 37.50 -0.36
N LYS A 408 -7.04 38.30 0.33
CA LYS A 408 -7.64 38.00 1.64
C LYS A 408 -8.69 36.87 1.49
N ASN A 409 -9.62 37.00 0.55
CA ASN A 409 -10.66 36.03 0.27
C ASN A 409 -10.07 34.70 -0.20
N LEU A 410 -9.04 34.73 -1.04
CA LEU A 410 -8.31 33.55 -1.48
C LEU A 410 -7.62 32.84 -0.32
N ARG A 411 -7.00 33.58 0.60
CA ARG A 411 -6.38 32.99 1.78
C ARG A 411 -7.42 32.27 2.64
N GLU A 412 -8.54 32.92 2.90
CA GLU A 412 -9.64 32.34 3.69
C GLU A 412 -10.28 31.15 2.99
N TYR A 413 -10.55 31.24 1.68
CA TYR A 413 -11.01 30.12 0.87
C TYR A 413 -10.10 28.90 1.00
N LYS A 414 -8.78 29.09 0.86
CA LYS A 414 -7.80 28.00 1.01
C LYS A 414 -7.77 27.42 2.42
N ARG A 415 -7.94 28.26 3.46
CA ARG A 415 -8.01 27.82 4.84
C ARG A 415 -9.22 26.94 5.08
N LEU A 416 -10.41 27.39 4.68
CA LEU A 416 -11.67 26.68 4.89
C LEU A 416 -11.73 25.37 4.08
N THR A 417 -11.31 25.40 2.82
CA THR A 417 -11.27 24.19 1.98
C THR A 417 -10.29 23.15 2.52
N LYS A 418 -9.16 23.58 3.10
CA LYS A 418 -8.20 22.69 3.75
C LYS A 418 -8.81 22.03 4.99
N LEU A 419 -9.52 22.77 5.83
CA LEU A 419 -10.22 22.24 7.01
C LEU A 419 -11.30 21.21 6.61
N ASP A 420 -12.14 21.51 5.62
CA ASP A 420 -13.14 20.57 5.13
C ASP A 420 -12.51 19.28 4.56
N THR A 421 -11.36 19.42 3.88
CA THR A 421 -10.59 18.29 3.38
C THR A 421 -10.08 17.39 4.52
N PHE A 422 -9.62 17.97 5.63
CA PHE A 422 -9.22 17.18 6.79
C PHE A 422 -10.39 16.41 7.39
N ILE A 423 -11.55 17.07 7.60
CA ILE A 423 -12.75 16.41 8.14
C ILE A 423 -13.15 15.22 7.25
N LYS A 424 -13.18 15.41 5.93
CA LYS A 424 -13.50 14.35 4.98
C LYS A 424 -12.49 13.21 5.03
N SER A 425 -11.20 13.53 5.06
CA SER A 425 -10.16 12.49 5.11
C SER A 425 -10.21 11.66 6.39
N TRP A 426 -10.63 12.27 7.50
CA TRP A 426 -10.82 11.54 8.75
C TRP A 426 -12.04 10.63 8.70
N ASP A 427 -13.12 11.05 8.04
CA ASP A 427 -14.31 10.21 7.82
C ASP A 427 -13.99 8.97 6.98
N GLU A 428 -13.17 9.12 5.95
CA GLU A 428 -12.76 8.03 5.06
C GLU A 428 -11.95 6.94 5.77
N ILE A 429 -11.14 7.33 6.78
CA ILE A 429 -10.26 6.39 7.50
C ILE A 429 -10.83 5.97 8.86
N ALA A 430 -11.92 6.58 9.31
CA ALA A 430 -12.52 6.27 10.60
C ALA A 430 -13.05 4.82 10.64
N VAL A 431 -12.85 4.17 11.76
CA VAL A 431 -13.40 2.86 12.08
C VAL A 431 -14.21 3.01 13.38
N ASP A 432 -15.50 2.67 13.36
CA ASP A 432 -16.40 2.80 14.50
C ASP A 432 -16.39 4.22 15.15
N GLY A 433 -16.26 5.25 14.32
CA GLY A 433 -16.21 6.65 14.76
C GLY A 433 -14.90 7.09 15.38
N GLN A 434 -13.84 6.30 15.24
CA GLN A 434 -12.50 6.61 15.72
C GLN A 434 -11.49 6.66 14.58
N ILE A 435 -10.49 7.52 14.71
CA ILE A 435 -9.28 7.50 13.88
C ILE A 435 -8.12 6.95 14.70
N HIS A 436 -7.23 6.21 14.04
CA HIS A 436 -6.10 5.55 14.66
C HIS A 436 -4.78 6.03 14.03
N PRO A 437 -4.27 7.19 14.46
CA PRO A 437 -3.05 7.76 13.91
C PRO A 437 -1.84 6.85 14.15
N SER A 438 -0.80 7.00 13.34
CA SER A 438 0.47 6.31 13.52
C SER A 438 1.55 7.29 13.97
N PHE A 439 2.14 7.06 15.13
CA PHE A 439 3.21 7.89 15.68
C PHE A 439 4.58 7.26 15.43
N ASN A 440 5.54 8.08 15.03
CA ASN A 440 6.93 7.67 14.87
C ASN A 440 7.82 8.51 15.81
N ILE A 441 8.58 7.83 16.67
CA ILE A 441 9.50 8.44 17.64
C ILE A 441 10.95 8.44 17.15
N THR A 442 11.25 7.81 16.03
CA THR A 442 12.61 7.64 15.53
C THR A 442 13.05 8.74 14.55
N ALA A 443 12.39 9.89 14.58
CA ALA A 443 12.81 11.04 13.79
C ALA A 443 14.20 11.55 14.23
N ARG A 444 15.06 11.90 13.28
CA ARG A 444 16.44 12.40 13.53
C ARG A 444 16.52 13.61 14.46
N THR A 445 15.47 14.41 14.49
CA THR A 445 15.39 15.61 15.32
C THR A 445 14.97 15.32 16.76
N GLY A 446 14.68 14.06 17.11
CA GLY A 446 14.11 13.68 18.41
C GLY A 446 12.65 14.11 18.59
N ARG A 447 11.98 14.59 17.51
CA ARG A 447 10.55 14.90 17.55
C ARG A 447 9.74 13.65 17.26
N THR A 448 8.56 13.56 17.81
CA THR A 448 7.55 12.62 17.37
C THR A 448 6.93 13.13 16.07
N THR A 449 6.66 12.27 15.11
CA THR A 449 5.87 12.59 13.92
C THR A 449 4.61 11.76 13.90
N CYS A 450 3.54 12.28 13.28
CA CYS A 450 2.24 11.64 13.21
C CYS A 450 1.79 11.52 11.76
N SER A 451 1.22 10.37 11.40
CA SER A 451 0.67 10.10 10.05
C SER A 451 -0.58 9.24 10.14
N ASN A 452 -1.37 9.24 9.10
CA ASN A 452 -2.58 8.41 8.90
C ASN A 452 -3.61 8.49 10.05
N PRO A 453 -4.18 9.67 10.37
CA PRO A 453 -3.95 10.97 9.78
C PRO A 453 -2.79 11.73 10.48
N ASN A 454 -2.28 12.77 9.81
CA ASN A 454 -1.34 13.68 10.47
C ASN A 454 -2.12 14.67 11.35
N LEU A 455 -1.99 14.54 12.66
CA LEU A 455 -2.65 15.39 13.64
C LEU A 455 -1.87 16.68 13.97
N GLU A 456 -0.59 16.78 13.57
CA GLU A 456 0.26 17.94 13.85
C GLU A 456 -0.16 19.20 13.09
N TYR A 457 -0.94 19.04 12.00
CA TYR A 457 -1.48 20.18 11.24
C TYR A 457 -2.80 20.74 11.81
N ALA A 458 -3.37 20.12 12.83
CA ALA A 458 -4.62 20.58 13.42
C ALA A 458 -4.46 21.81 14.34
N GLU A 459 -3.23 22.14 14.76
CA GLU A 459 -2.95 23.22 15.74
C GLU A 459 -2.69 24.60 15.13
N GLY A 460 -2.78 24.79 13.83
CA GLY A 460 -2.34 26.02 13.16
C GLY A 460 -3.38 26.74 12.33
N SER A 461 -4.66 26.48 12.53
CA SER A 461 -5.74 27.09 11.71
C SER A 461 -6.67 27.96 12.53
#